data_0c67b0cf7c3ad9004992349c61c9281d
#
_entry.id   0c67b0cf7c3ad9004992349c61c9281d
#
_cell.length_a   1.000
_cell.length_b   1.000
_cell.length_c   1.000
_cell.angle_alpha   90.00
_cell.angle_beta   90.00
_cell.angle_gamma   90.00
#
_symmetry.space_group_name_H-M   'P 1'
#
loop_
_entity.id
_entity.type
_entity.pdbx_description
1 polymer ?
#
loop_
_entity_poly.entity_id
_entity_poly.type
_entity_poly.pdbx_seq_one_letter_code
_entity_poly.pdbx_strand_id
1 'polypeptide(L)'
;MLALDAPLMASPPELDLTQRLRENAWIGDAVLELYVRSFILKQQGKVDAEMKTRFTCNQFLSCTGNPTAVEADIGVIYQREGLEAAFAWIRDTLEPLFLKQEAKRKRTGK
;
A
#
# COMPACT_ATOMS: atom_id res chain seq x y z
N MET A 1 3.07 -21.94 -0.32
CA MET A 1 3.27 -21.55 0.09
C MET A 1 3.11 -21.73 1.17
N LEU A 2 3.02 -22.01 1.78
CA LEU A 2 3.04 -22.35 2.61
C LEU A 2 3.87 -22.20 3.56
N ALA A 3 4.83 -22.25 3.43
CA ALA A 3 5.94 -22.07 4.30
C ALA A 3 6.03 -20.74 4.91
N LEU A 4 5.15 -19.91 4.59
CA LEU A 4 5.13 -18.58 5.15
C LEU A 4 5.00 -18.58 6.65
N ASP A 5 4.42 -19.61 7.20
CA ASP A 5 4.16 -19.59 8.61
C ASP A 5 5.31 -20.02 9.46
N ALA A 6 6.15 -20.85 8.93
CA ALA A 6 7.15 -21.50 9.74
C ALA A 6 8.14 -20.55 10.39
N PRO A 7 8.72 -19.63 9.67
CA PRO A 7 9.76 -18.80 10.28
C PRO A 7 9.25 -17.84 11.34
N LEU A 8 7.98 -17.57 11.33
CA LEU A 8 7.45 -16.59 12.26
C LEU A 8 7.46 -17.05 13.69
N MET A 9 7.62 -18.31 13.88
CA MET A 9 7.55 -18.85 15.21
C MET A 9 8.79 -18.67 16.02
N ALA A 10 9.88 -18.33 15.40
CA ALA A 10 11.16 -18.40 16.09
C ALA A 10 11.60 -17.14 16.78
N SER A 11 10.96 -16.02 16.51
CA SER A 11 11.45 -14.73 17.00
C SER A 11 10.98 -14.42 18.41
N PRO A 12 11.82 -13.78 19.22
CA PRO A 12 11.37 -13.26 20.52
C PRO A 12 10.27 -12.23 20.34
N PRO A 13 9.36 -12.10 21.31
CA PRO A 13 8.21 -11.21 21.11
C PRO A 13 8.54 -9.77 20.79
N GLU A 14 9.53 -9.18 21.44
CA GLU A 14 9.84 -7.77 21.20
C GLU A 14 10.43 -7.54 19.83
N LEU A 15 11.38 -8.36 19.45
CA LEU A 15 11.95 -8.29 18.11
C LEU A 15 10.92 -8.64 17.08
N ASP A 16 10.06 -9.58 17.45
CA ASP A 16 9.06 -10.08 16.54
C ASP A 16 8.09 -8.98 16.11
N LEU A 17 7.68 -8.10 17.02
CA LEU A 17 6.75 -7.04 16.66
C LEU A 17 7.33 -6.10 15.62
N THR A 18 8.58 -5.66 15.81
CA THR A 18 9.22 -4.79 14.85
C THR A 18 9.45 -5.49 13.52
N GLN A 19 9.92 -6.72 13.60
CA GLN A 19 10.20 -7.49 12.41
C GLN A 19 8.92 -7.76 11.63
N ARG A 20 7.85 -8.12 12.32
CA ARG A 20 6.58 -8.39 11.67
C ARG A 20 6.01 -7.15 11.02
N LEU A 21 6.17 -6.00 11.67
CA LEU A 21 5.72 -4.77 11.06
C LEU A 21 6.42 -4.55 9.73
N ARG A 22 7.73 -4.75 9.70
CA ARG A 22 8.49 -4.58 8.48
C ARG A 22 8.12 -5.59 7.41
N GLU A 23 7.91 -6.83 7.83
CA GLU A 23 7.55 -7.89 6.89
C GLU A 23 6.18 -7.62 6.29
N ASN A 24 5.23 -7.23 7.13
CA ASN A 24 3.90 -6.92 6.65
C ASN A 24 3.92 -5.71 5.73
N ALA A 25 4.73 -4.70 6.07
CA ALA A 25 4.85 -3.53 5.22
C ALA A 25 5.48 -3.88 3.87
N TRP A 26 6.43 -4.79 3.88
CA TRP A 26 7.08 -5.22 2.64
C TRP A 26 6.07 -5.88 1.71
N ILE A 27 5.25 -6.76 2.26
CA ILE A 27 4.18 -7.37 1.48
C ILE A 27 3.17 -6.31 1.03
N GLY A 28 2.79 -5.44 1.95
CA GLY A 28 1.82 -4.39 1.64
C GLY A 28 2.28 -3.45 0.56
N ASP A 29 3.58 -3.15 0.53
CA ASP A 29 4.13 -2.31 -0.52
C ASP A 29 3.92 -2.94 -1.89
N ALA A 30 4.12 -4.24 -2.01
CA ALA A 30 3.91 -4.93 -3.28
C ALA A 30 2.44 -4.91 -3.69
N VAL A 31 1.54 -5.10 -2.72
CA VAL A 31 0.10 -5.09 -2.99
C VAL A 31 -0.34 -3.69 -3.41
N LEU A 32 0.14 -2.67 -2.72
CA LEU A 32 -0.16 -1.29 -3.07
C LEU A 32 0.34 -0.95 -4.47
N GLU A 33 1.57 -1.36 -4.79
CA GLU A 33 2.13 -1.14 -6.12
C GLU A 33 1.26 -1.77 -7.19
N LEU A 34 0.80 -2.98 -6.96
CA LEU A 34 -0.05 -3.66 -7.93
C LEU A 34 -1.37 -2.91 -8.11
N TYR A 35 -1.97 -2.49 -7.01
CA TYR A 35 -3.20 -1.72 -7.07
C TYR A 35 -3.01 -0.45 -7.90
N VAL A 36 -1.96 0.30 -7.59
CA VAL A 36 -1.73 1.59 -8.21
C VAL A 36 -1.43 1.45 -9.69
N ARG A 37 -0.63 0.45 -10.06
CA ARG A 37 -0.32 0.21 -11.47
C ARG A 37 -1.58 -0.15 -12.24
N SER A 38 -2.42 -1.00 -11.66
CA SER A 38 -3.69 -1.38 -12.29
C SER A 38 -4.63 -0.18 -12.40
N PHE A 39 -4.68 0.62 -11.36
CA PHE A 39 -5.49 1.84 -11.33
C PHE A 39 -5.09 2.80 -12.46
N ILE A 40 -3.78 3.02 -12.60
CA ILE A 40 -3.29 3.94 -13.62
C ILE A 40 -3.62 3.44 -15.02
N LEU A 41 -3.44 2.16 -15.26
CA LEU A 41 -3.75 1.60 -16.57
C LEU A 41 -5.23 1.73 -16.91
N LYS A 42 -6.09 1.56 -15.91
CA LYS A 42 -7.52 1.76 -16.13
C LYS A 42 -7.87 3.21 -16.37
N GLN A 43 -7.25 4.12 -15.64
CA GLN A 43 -7.57 5.54 -15.73
C GLN A 43 -7.04 6.16 -17.01
N GLN A 44 -5.84 5.80 -17.41
CA GLN A 44 -5.15 6.49 -18.49
C GLN A 44 -4.94 5.64 -19.72
N GLY A 45 -5.04 4.34 -19.59
CA GLY A 45 -4.77 3.43 -20.68
C GLY A 45 -3.31 3.31 -21.04
N LYS A 46 -2.42 3.81 -20.20
CA LYS A 46 -0.99 3.75 -20.45
C LYS A 46 -0.22 3.85 -19.14
N VAL A 47 1.04 3.48 -19.20
CA VAL A 47 1.95 3.56 -18.05
C VAL A 47 2.21 5.03 -17.71
N ASP A 48 2.27 5.32 -16.42
CA ASP A 48 2.61 6.64 -15.92
C ASP A 48 3.38 6.47 -14.62
N ALA A 49 4.70 6.41 -14.74
CA ALA A 49 5.56 6.14 -13.59
C ALA A 49 5.55 7.29 -12.58
N GLU A 50 5.39 8.51 -13.05
CA GLU A 50 5.34 9.65 -12.14
C GLU A 50 4.09 9.62 -11.28
N MET A 51 2.97 9.29 -11.88
CA MET A 51 1.72 9.16 -11.13
C MET A 51 1.82 8.02 -10.12
N LYS A 52 2.45 6.91 -10.51
CA LYS A 52 2.65 5.80 -9.60
C LYS A 52 3.43 6.27 -8.37
N THR A 53 4.50 7.03 -8.60
CA THR A 53 5.31 7.53 -7.49
C THR A 53 4.50 8.45 -6.58
N ARG A 54 3.69 9.32 -7.15
CA ARG A 54 2.87 10.22 -6.32
C ARG A 54 1.89 9.46 -5.45
N PHE A 55 1.42 8.31 -5.90
CA PHE A 55 0.44 7.53 -5.13
C PHE A 55 1.12 6.63 -4.09
N THR A 56 2.37 6.26 -4.29
CA THR A 56 3.02 5.29 -3.42
C THR A 56 4.11 5.86 -2.53
N CYS A 57 4.41 7.14 -2.66
CA CYS A 57 5.51 7.73 -1.90
C CYS A 57 5.12 7.95 -0.45
N ASN A 58 6.14 8.01 0.39
CA ASN A 58 5.93 8.20 1.82
C ASN A 58 5.18 9.50 2.12
N GLN A 59 5.45 10.53 1.35
CA GLN A 59 4.78 11.81 1.57
C GLN A 59 3.27 11.67 1.43
N PHE A 60 2.82 10.97 0.41
CA PHE A 60 1.38 10.76 0.26
C PHE A 60 0.83 9.84 1.35
N LEU A 61 1.52 8.73 1.62
CA LEU A 61 1.03 7.78 2.60
C LEU A 61 0.93 8.38 3.99
N SER A 62 1.80 9.35 4.30
CA SER A 62 1.75 9.97 5.63
C SER A 62 0.49 10.80 5.86
N CYS A 63 -0.32 11.02 4.84
CA CYS A 63 -1.63 11.67 5.04
C CYS A 63 -2.56 10.83 5.90
N THR A 64 -2.36 9.53 5.96
CA THR A 64 -3.22 8.65 6.75
C THR A 64 -2.53 8.06 7.96
N GLY A 65 -1.23 8.26 8.10
CA GLY A 65 -0.49 7.73 9.23
C GLY A 65 0.95 7.48 8.87
N ASN A 66 1.63 6.73 9.70
CA ASN A 66 3.02 6.35 9.43
C ASN A 66 3.06 5.48 8.16
N PRO A 67 3.88 5.83 7.17
CA PRO A 67 3.88 5.07 5.91
C PRO A 67 4.13 3.58 6.08
N THR A 68 5.06 3.20 6.95
CA THR A 68 5.33 1.78 7.19
C THR A 68 4.10 1.10 7.78
N ALA A 69 3.42 1.77 8.69
CA ALA A 69 2.21 1.21 9.30
C ALA A 69 1.08 1.08 8.29
N VAL A 70 0.94 2.06 7.38
CA VAL A 70 -0.07 1.99 6.34
C VAL A 70 0.19 0.79 5.44
N GLU A 71 1.44 0.62 5.02
CA GLU A 71 1.80 -0.52 4.20
C GLU A 71 1.61 -1.83 4.94
N ALA A 72 1.95 -1.85 6.22
CA ALA A 72 1.77 -3.06 7.03
C ALA A 72 0.30 -3.44 7.14
N ASP A 73 -0.59 -2.46 7.28
CA ASP A 73 -2.02 -2.73 7.32
C ASP A 73 -2.49 -3.41 6.04
N ILE A 74 -2.02 -2.91 4.91
CA ILE A 74 -2.37 -3.52 3.62
C ILE A 74 -1.85 -4.97 3.58
N GLY A 75 -0.62 -5.18 4.03
CA GLY A 75 -0.04 -6.50 4.05
C GLY A 75 -0.79 -7.47 4.93
N VAL A 76 -1.25 -7.01 6.09
CA VAL A 76 -2.03 -7.85 6.99
C VAL A 76 -3.37 -8.22 6.37
N ILE A 77 -4.05 -7.24 5.78
CA ILE A 77 -5.34 -7.51 5.15
C ILE A 77 -5.16 -8.52 4.02
N TYR A 78 -4.14 -8.33 3.20
CA TYR A 78 -3.87 -9.25 2.12
C TYR A 78 -3.65 -10.68 2.63
N GLN A 79 -2.83 -10.81 3.66
CA GLN A 79 -2.49 -12.14 4.16
C GLN A 79 -3.67 -12.83 4.85
N ARG A 80 -4.54 -12.07 5.47
CA ARG A 80 -5.68 -12.64 6.19
C ARG A 80 -6.90 -12.82 5.31
N GLU A 81 -7.15 -11.90 4.41
CA GLU A 81 -8.42 -11.85 3.70
C GLU A 81 -8.29 -11.90 2.20
N GLY A 82 -7.08 -11.77 1.68
CA GLY A 82 -6.86 -11.91 0.25
C GLY A 82 -6.69 -10.61 -0.48
N LEU A 83 -6.38 -10.72 -1.75
CA LEU A 83 -6.04 -9.57 -2.59
C LEU A 83 -7.23 -8.62 -2.76
N GLU A 84 -8.42 -9.17 -2.96
CA GLU A 84 -9.58 -8.32 -3.19
C GLU A 84 -9.91 -7.46 -1.98
N ALA A 85 -9.77 -8.03 -0.78
CA ALA A 85 -10.01 -7.27 0.44
C ALA A 85 -8.98 -6.16 0.60
N ALA A 86 -7.73 -6.44 0.29
CA ALA A 86 -6.69 -5.42 0.36
C ALA A 86 -6.95 -4.31 -0.66
N PHE A 87 -7.34 -4.68 -1.87
CA PHE A 87 -7.68 -3.71 -2.90
C PHE A 87 -8.87 -2.85 -2.49
N ALA A 88 -9.88 -3.47 -1.87
CA ALA A 88 -11.03 -2.72 -1.39
C ALA A 88 -10.62 -1.69 -0.34
N TRP A 89 -9.73 -2.07 0.56
CA TRP A 89 -9.24 -1.16 1.57
C TRP A 89 -8.51 0.04 0.95
N ILE A 90 -7.64 -0.23 -0.04
CA ILE A 90 -6.93 0.85 -0.74
C ILE A 90 -7.92 1.76 -1.47
N ARG A 91 -8.88 1.16 -2.14
CA ARG A 91 -9.90 1.92 -2.88
C ARG A 91 -10.68 2.83 -1.96
N ASP A 92 -11.01 2.34 -0.77
CA ASP A 92 -11.89 3.08 0.13
C ASP A 92 -11.14 4.07 1.01
N THR A 93 -9.85 3.87 1.23
CA THR A 93 -9.10 4.73 2.15
C THR A 93 -8.10 5.64 1.44
N LEU A 94 -7.29 5.10 0.54
CA LEU A 94 -6.21 5.87 -0.09
C LEU A 94 -6.62 6.52 -1.40
N GLU A 95 -7.37 5.82 -2.22
CA GLU A 95 -7.71 6.34 -3.54
C GLU A 95 -8.47 7.67 -3.47
N PRO A 96 -9.47 7.83 -2.58
CA PRO A 96 -10.17 9.12 -2.52
C PRO A 96 -9.24 10.28 -2.17
N LEU A 97 -8.28 10.03 -1.29
CA LEU A 97 -7.31 11.06 -0.93
C LEU A 97 -6.41 11.38 -2.11
N PHE A 98 -6.01 10.37 -2.84
CA PHE A 98 -5.16 10.58 -4.00
C PHE A 98 -5.89 11.35 -5.09
N LEU A 99 -7.16 11.02 -5.34
CA LEU A 99 -7.94 11.73 -6.35
C LEU A 99 -8.10 13.21 -5.97
N LYS A 100 -8.29 13.47 -4.70
CA LYS A 100 -8.39 14.83 -4.20
C LYS A 100 -7.08 15.59 -4.42
N GLN A 101 -5.97 14.93 -4.12
CA GLN A 101 -4.65 15.51 -4.34
C GLN A 101 -4.41 15.83 -5.81
N GLU A 102 -4.78 14.91 -6.69
CA GLU A 102 -4.58 15.13 -8.13
C GLU A 102 -5.46 16.24 -8.66
N ALA A 103 -6.69 16.34 -8.16
CA ALA A 103 -7.57 17.43 -8.56
C ALA A 103 -7.00 18.78 -8.16
N LYS A 104 -6.47 18.86 -6.93
CA LYS A 104 -5.85 20.08 -6.45
C LYS A 104 -4.62 20.43 -7.27
N ARG A 105 -3.84 19.43 -7.61
CA ARG A 105 -2.64 19.60 -8.40
C ARG A 105 -2.97 20.20 -9.77
N LYS A 106 -4.03 19.74 -10.40
CA LYS A 106 -4.46 20.27 -11.69
C LYS A 106 -4.96 21.70 -11.58
N ARG A 107 -5.66 22.01 -10.49
CA ARG A 107 -6.18 23.37 -10.30
C ARG A 107 -5.07 24.39 -10.16
N THR A 108 -3.91 23.99 -9.64
CA THR A 108 -2.81 24.91 -9.49
C THR A 108 -2.01 25.06 -10.79
N GLY A 109 -2.44 24.41 -11.86
CA GLY A 109 -1.79 24.56 -13.14
C GLY A 109 -0.56 23.70 -13.30
N LYS A 110 -0.42 22.71 -12.47
CA LYS A 110 0.75 21.82 -12.53
C LYS A 110 0.39 20.41 -13.03
#